data_62a01b014ab7afaf926dc8e0f592b0e0
#
_entry.id   62a01b014ab7afaf926dc8e0f592b0e0
#
_cell.length_a   1.000
_cell.length_b   1.000
_cell.length_c   1.000
_cell.angle_alpha   90.00
_cell.angle_beta   90.00
_cell.angle_gamma   90.00
#
_symmetry.space_group_name_H-M   'P 1'
#
loop_
_entity.id
_entity.type
_entity.pdbx_description
1 polymer ?
#
loop_
_entity_poly.entity_id
_entity_poly.type
_entity_poly.pdbx_seq_one_letter_code
_entity_poly.pdbx_strand_id
1 'polypeptide(L)'
;MGSSRHTARPTGGPSRRGPGTSQPFRPAGMLPTLSRDRAPAFHTRRRALRLFAALALAAAASRSRADTIPVVSARLEEEEDDLVLSAEFHFELTPALEQALEKGIPLYFVIEFELLRKRPLWFPEKVAQWSITYRVSYSSLTRQYRVSSGPLGQTFESLADVQRFLGHVSSRPVARIDDLVKGARYEAGVRERLDVNQLPKPFQINALASREWQLSSDWHRFEFTR
;
A
#
# COMPACT_ATOMS: atom_id res chain seq x y z
N MET A 1 -7.60 61.47 11.39
CA MET A 1 -6.76 61.97 12.52
C MET A 1 -5.82 60.87 12.86
N GLY A 2 -4.66 60.90 12.55
CA GLY A 2 -3.44 61.62 12.65
C GLY A 2 -2.36 60.58 12.83
N SER A 3 -1.48 60.42 11.87
CA SER A 3 -0.16 61.13 11.70
C SER A 3 0.81 60.71 12.78
N SER A 4 2.03 60.27 12.62
CA SER A 4 3.18 60.63 11.78
C SER A 4 4.36 59.77 12.21
N ARG A 5 5.19 59.23 11.26
CA ARG A 5 6.55 59.68 10.90
C ARG A 5 7.61 59.69 12.02
N HIS A 6 8.76 59.00 11.83
CA HIS A 6 10.10 59.55 11.47
C HIS A 6 11.14 58.47 11.58
N THR A 7 11.82 58.08 10.53
CA THR A 7 13.12 58.57 9.98
C THR A 7 14.27 58.65 10.98
N ALA A 8 15.39 57.90 10.76
CA ALA A 8 16.65 58.50 10.34
C ALA A 8 17.82 57.48 10.36
N ARG A 9 18.54 57.37 9.26
CA ARG A 9 19.98 57.12 9.12
C ARG A 9 20.70 58.40 9.47
N PRO A 10 22.01 58.47 9.83
CA PRO A 10 23.09 58.32 8.85
C PRO A 10 24.49 57.82 9.35
N THR A 11 25.27 57.40 8.40
CA THR A 11 26.62 57.85 7.96
C THR A 11 27.83 57.82 8.91
N GLY A 12 28.98 57.35 8.33
CA GLY A 12 30.30 57.85 8.62
C GLY A 12 31.42 56.82 8.50
N GLY A 13 32.13 56.73 7.36
CA GLY A 13 33.53 56.30 7.28
C GLY A 13 34.41 57.57 7.65
N PRO A 14 35.72 57.63 7.38
CA PRO A 14 36.62 56.84 6.54
C PRO A 14 38.10 56.68 7.07
N SER A 15 38.92 55.92 6.31
CA SER A 15 40.29 56.28 5.89
C SER A 15 41.49 56.20 6.88
N ARG A 16 42.54 55.48 6.51
CA ARG A 16 43.95 55.90 6.20
C ARG A 16 44.89 54.70 6.14
N ARG A 17 45.42 54.39 4.97
CA ARG A 17 46.75 54.59 4.34
C ARG A 17 47.98 54.24 5.17
N GLY A 18 48.73 53.36 4.71
CA GLY A 18 50.02 52.89 4.36
C GLY A 18 51.24 53.62 4.96
N PRO A 19 52.51 53.46 4.52
CA PRO A 19 53.14 52.50 3.64
C PRO A 19 54.53 52.00 4.17
N GLY A 20 55.24 51.22 3.37
CA GLY A 20 56.72 51.25 3.39
C GLY A 20 57.39 49.90 3.58
N THR A 21 57.89 49.43 2.51
CA THR A 21 59.31 49.27 2.04
C THR A 21 60.13 48.21 2.76
N SER A 22 60.57 47.21 2.09
CA SER A 22 61.87 47.01 1.44
C SER A 22 62.24 45.52 1.39
N GLN A 23 62.51 45.07 0.18
CA GLN A 23 63.40 43.91 -0.09
C GLN A 23 64.85 44.37 0.16
N PRO A 24 65.87 43.50 0.32
CA PRO A 24 66.23 42.54 -0.71
C PRO A 24 67.00 41.25 -0.26
N PHE A 25 67.33 40.45 -1.23
CA PHE A 25 68.47 39.56 -1.41
C PHE A 25 68.29 38.05 -1.30
N ARG A 26 68.44 37.41 -2.47
CA ARG A 26 68.77 35.98 -2.71
C ARG A 26 70.24 35.74 -2.32
N PRO A 27 70.68 34.47 -2.06
CA PRO A 27 71.11 33.61 -3.16
C PRO A 27 70.78 32.11 -2.98
N ALA A 28 70.66 31.53 -4.15
CA ALA A 28 71.09 30.24 -4.69
C ALA A 28 71.37 29.03 -3.77
N GLY A 29 70.75 27.93 -4.16
CA GLY A 29 71.44 26.65 -4.09
C GLY A 29 70.69 25.57 -3.30
N MET A 30 70.07 24.74 -4.00
CA MET A 30 70.11 23.29 -3.85
C MET A 30 68.78 22.61 -4.28
N LEU A 31 68.84 21.88 -5.32
CA LEU A 31 67.83 20.92 -5.73
C LEU A 31 67.75 19.78 -4.70
N PRO A 32 66.59 19.35 -4.28
CA PRO A 32 66.38 17.96 -3.95
C PRO A 32 65.44 17.29 -4.93
N THR A 33 65.94 16.23 -5.41
CA THR A 33 65.38 15.03 -5.98
C THR A 33 63.86 14.89 -6.00
N LEU A 34 63.30 14.70 -7.15
CA LEU A 34 61.98 14.16 -7.43
C LEU A 34 61.76 12.84 -6.70
N SER A 35 61.07 12.85 -5.61
CA SER A 35 60.37 11.69 -5.11
C SER A 35 59.03 11.57 -5.82
N ARG A 36 58.99 10.60 -6.63
CA ARG A 36 57.81 10.13 -7.39
C ARG A 36 56.86 9.46 -6.38
N ASP A 37 56.06 10.23 -5.70
CA ASP A 37 55.02 9.69 -4.86
C ASP A 37 53.89 9.16 -5.76
N ARG A 38 53.72 7.84 -5.65
CA ARG A 38 52.70 7.04 -6.32
C ARG A 38 51.32 7.59 -5.96
N ALA A 39 50.57 7.95 -6.95
CA ALA A 39 49.17 8.22 -6.86
C ALA A 39 48.44 7.03 -6.19
N PRO A 40 47.59 7.24 -5.18
CA PRO A 40 46.78 6.19 -4.60
C PRO A 40 45.71 5.76 -5.61
N ALA A 41 45.65 4.45 -5.79
CA ALA A 41 44.86 3.70 -6.74
C ALA A 41 43.37 4.08 -6.73
N PHE A 42 42.84 4.19 -7.93
CA PHE A 42 41.42 4.36 -8.32
C PHE A 42 40.47 3.21 -7.87
N HIS A 43 40.88 2.33 -6.95
CA HIS A 43 40.10 1.17 -6.56
C HIS A 43 39.02 1.46 -5.48
N THR A 44 39.12 2.59 -4.78
CA THR A 44 38.17 2.98 -3.72
C THR A 44 36.82 3.46 -4.29
N ARG A 45 36.83 4.12 -5.46
CA ARG A 45 35.56 4.61 -6.06
C ARG A 45 34.65 3.47 -6.55
N ARG A 46 35.23 2.38 -7.10
CA ARG A 46 34.48 1.24 -7.57
C ARG A 46 33.88 0.41 -6.42
N ARG A 47 34.56 0.37 -5.27
CA ARG A 47 34.02 -0.29 -4.06
C ARG A 47 32.92 0.54 -3.41
N ALA A 48 33.04 1.86 -3.35
CA ALA A 48 32.00 2.75 -2.87
C ALA A 48 30.73 2.68 -3.75
N LEU A 49 30.88 2.67 -5.08
CA LEU A 49 29.73 2.52 -5.99
C LEU A 49 29.01 1.17 -5.83
N ARG A 50 29.76 0.08 -5.59
CA ARG A 50 29.16 -1.25 -5.36
C ARG A 50 28.44 -1.34 -4.02
N LEU A 51 28.93 -0.68 -2.98
CA LEU A 51 28.26 -0.59 -1.68
C LEU A 51 26.98 0.27 -1.76
N PHE A 52 27.01 1.38 -2.51
CA PHE A 52 25.81 2.20 -2.76
C PHE A 52 24.77 1.46 -3.60
N ALA A 53 25.19 0.71 -4.62
CA ALA A 53 24.29 -0.10 -5.43
C ALA A 53 23.68 -1.26 -4.61
N ALA A 54 24.45 -1.91 -3.75
CA ALA A 54 23.95 -2.96 -2.87
C ALA A 54 22.99 -2.42 -1.79
N LEU A 55 23.26 -1.24 -1.25
CA LEU A 55 22.37 -0.57 -0.28
C LEU A 55 21.07 -0.10 -0.94
N ALA A 56 21.15 0.42 -2.18
CA ALA A 56 19.97 0.79 -2.96
C ALA A 56 19.11 -0.42 -3.36
N LEU A 57 19.75 -1.57 -3.66
CA LEU A 57 19.05 -2.82 -3.95
C LEU A 57 18.41 -3.43 -2.71
N ALA A 58 19.06 -3.33 -1.55
CA ALA A 58 18.49 -3.76 -0.26
C ALA A 58 17.32 -2.85 0.17
N ALA A 59 17.39 -1.55 -0.08
CA ALA A 59 16.27 -0.63 0.15
C ALA A 59 15.10 -0.85 -0.81
N ALA A 60 15.36 -1.34 -2.03
CA ALA A 60 14.31 -1.71 -2.97
C ALA A 60 13.63 -3.06 -2.61
N ALA A 61 14.29 -3.92 -1.85
CA ALA A 61 13.73 -5.18 -1.37
C ALA A 61 12.82 -5.02 -0.13
N SER A 62 12.91 -3.89 0.56
CA SER A 62 11.96 -3.49 1.59
C SER A 62 10.71 -2.85 0.95
N ARG A 63 10.16 -3.45 -0.09
CA ARG A 63 8.78 -3.17 -0.46
C ARG A 63 7.96 -3.63 0.72
N SER A 64 7.65 -2.66 1.57
CA SER A 64 6.62 -2.76 2.59
C SER A 64 5.47 -3.54 1.95
N ARG A 65 5.18 -4.73 2.46
CA ARG A 65 3.91 -5.39 2.20
C ARG A 65 2.87 -4.35 2.58
N ALA A 66 2.23 -3.74 1.59
CA ALA A 66 0.98 -3.07 1.85
C ALA A 66 0.13 -4.08 2.60
N ASP A 67 -0.60 -3.63 3.58
CA ASP A 67 -1.52 -4.46 4.34
C ASP A 67 -2.48 -5.11 3.34
N THR A 68 -2.10 -6.29 2.87
CA THR A 68 -2.81 -7.05 1.84
C THR A 68 -3.53 -8.19 2.52
N ILE A 69 -4.72 -8.49 2.04
CA ILE A 69 -5.47 -9.70 2.41
C ILE A 69 -4.99 -10.81 1.46
N PRO A 70 -4.08 -11.70 1.86
CA PRO A 70 -3.65 -12.80 1.00
C PRO A 70 -4.82 -13.75 0.76
N VAL A 71 -5.04 -14.14 -0.50
CA VAL A 71 -5.96 -15.22 -0.84
C VAL A 71 -5.22 -16.53 -0.68
N VAL A 72 -5.64 -17.34 0.29
CA VAL A 72 -5.02 -18.64 0.62
C VAL A 72 -5.44 -19.69 -0.39
N SER A 73 -6.74 -19.74 -0.68
CA SER A 73 -7.30 -20.67 -1.66
C SER A 73 -8.59 -20.10 -2.26
N ALA A 74 -8.88 -20.50 -3.49
CA ALA A 74 -10.17 -20.26 -4.11
C ALA A 74 -10.46 -21.37 -5.12
N ARG A 75 -11.70 -21.87 -5.13
CA ARG A 75 -12.14 -22.90 -6.06
C ARG A 75 -13.61 -22.73 -6.42
N LEU A 76 -13.96 -23.25 -7.59
CA LEU A 76 -15.32 -23.38 -8.05
C LEU A 76 -15.69 -24.85 -8.11
N GLU A 77 -16.87 -25.16 -7.66
CA GLU A 77 -17.44 -26.52 -7.69
C GLU A 77 -18.86 -26.45 -8.26
N GLU A 78 -19.28 -27.48 -8.99
CA GLU A 78 -20.64 -27.59 -9.49
C GLU A 78 -21.47 -28.31 -8.43
N GLU A 79 -22.47 -27.64 -7.88
CA GLU A 79 -23.42 -28.19 -6.91
C GLU A 79 -24.85 -28.06 -7.48
N GLU A 80 -25.48 -29.20 -7.75
CA GLU A 80 -26.81 -29.25 -8.37
C GLU A 80 -26.87 -28.41 -9.65
N ASP A 81 -27.62 -27.31 -9.64
CA ASP A 81 -27.81 -26.40 -10.77
C ASP A 81 -26.93 -25.16 -10.70
N ASP A 82 -26.13 -25.02 -9.65
CA ASP A 82 -25.36 -23.82 -9.38
C ASP A 82 -23.84 -24.08 -9.44
N LEU A 83 -23.12 -23.09 -9.92
CA LEU A 83 -21.68 -22.98 -9.73
C LEU A 83 -21.44 -22.28 -8.40
N VAL A 84 -20.74 -22.92 -7.48
CA VAL A 84 -20.49 -22.40 -6.15
C VAL A 84 -19.02 -22.03 -5.96
N LEU A 85 -18.79 -20.91 -5.29
CA LEU A 85 -17.45 -20.42 -4.90
C LEU A 85 -17.16 -20.81 -3.45
N SER A 86 -16.01 -21.42 -3.23
CA SER A 86 -15.38 -21.50 -1.91
C SER A 86 -14.04 -20.77 -1.97
N ALA A 87 -13.78 -19.89 -1.01
CA ALA A 87 -12.53 -19.13 -0.94
C ALA A 87 -12.11 -18.92 0.52
N GLU A 88 -10.80 -18.86 0.73
CA GLU A 88 -10.19 -18.59 2.01
C GLU A 88 -9.21 -17.44 1.88
N PHE A 89 -9.34 -16.44 2.77
CA PHE A 89 -8.51 -15.26 2.85
C PHE A 89 -7.81 -15.24 4.21
N HIS A 90 -6.55 -14.87 4.22
CA HIS A 90 -5.87 -14.54 5.47
C HIS A 90 -6.22 -13.09 5.83
N PHE A 91 -7.29 -12.94 6.60
CA PHE A 91 -7.88 -11.65 6.91
C PHE A 91 -7.44 -11.17 8.29
N GLU A 92 -6.68 -10.09 8.32
CA GLU A 92 -6.25 -9.41 9.54
C GLU A 92 -6.49 -7.90 9.41
N LEU A 93 -7.03 -7.29 10.46
CA LEU A 93 -7.17 -5.84 10.50
C LEU A 93 -5.85 -5.19 10.86
N THR A 94 -5.62 -4.01 10.29
CA THR A 94 -4.51 -3.16 10.71
C THR A 94 -4.82 -2.54 12.08
N PRO A 95 -3.82 -2.17 12.88
CA PRO A 95 -4.05 -1.49 14.16
C PRO A 95 -4.89 -0.20 14.04
N ALA A 96 -4.80 0.50 12.91
CA ALA A 96 -5.59 1.69 12.64
C ALA A 96 -7.08 1.37 12.46
N LEU A 97 -7.41 0.26 11.77
CA LEU A 97 -8.77 -0.21 11.56
C LEU A 97 -9.38 -0.79 12.86
N GLU A 98 -8.57 -1.49 13.66
CA GLU A 98 -9.01 -1.96 14.98
C GLU A 98 -9.40 -0.80 15.89
N GLN A 99 -8.52 0.22 16.01
CA GLN A 99 -8.82 1.43 16.77
C GLN A 99 -10.05 2.19 16.26
N ALA A 100 -10.28 2.17 14.95
CA ALA A 100 -11.46 2.78 14.37
C ALA A 100 -12.73 2.05 14.81
N LEU A 101 -12.74 0.70 14.79
CA LEU A 101 -13.85 -0.10 15.32
C LEU A 101 -14.11 0.17 16.80
N GLU A 102 -13.07 0.20 17.63
CA GLU A 102 -13.18 0.48 19.07
C GLU A 102 -13.78 1.86 19.35
N LYS A 103 -13.51 2.84 18.49
CA LYS A 103 -14.12 4.18 18.52
C LYS A 103 -15.54 4.22 17.93
N GLY A 104 -16.10 3.06 17.56
CA GLY A 104 -17.47 2.94 17.05
C GLY A 104 -17.61 3.30 15.55
N ILE A 105 -16.50 3.39 14.81
CA ILE A 105 -16.54 3.65 13.36
C ILE A 105 -16.80 2.31 12.67
N PRO A 106 -17.90 2.16 11.92
CA PRO A 106 -18.16 0.94 11.18
C PRO A 106 -17.22 0.81 9.98
N LEU A 107 -16.73 -0.41 9.75
CA LEU A 107 -15.95 -0.78 8.59
C LEU A 107 -16.79 -1.60 7.61
N TYR A 108 -16.53 -1.45 6.33
CA TYR A 108 -17.27 -2.14 5.28
C TYR A 108 -16.30 -2.92 4.40
N PHE A 109 -16.45 -4.24 4.39
CA PHE A 109 -15.63 -5.14 3.57
C PHE A 109 -16.47 -5.69 2.43
N VAL A 110 -15.89 -5.71 1.24
CA VAL A 110 -16.55 -6.22 0.04
C VAL A 110 -15.76 -7.38 -0.50
N ILE A 111 -16.41 -8.54 -0.62
CA ILE A 111 -15.90 -9.67 -1.38
C ILE A 111 -16.52 -9.59 -2.77
N GLU A 112 -15.68 -9.62 -3.79
CA GLU A 112 -16.07 -9.52 -5.19
C GLU A 112 -15.61 -10.76 -5.94
N PHE A 113 -16.46 -11.26 -6.81
CA PHE A 113 -16.20 -12.38 -7.70
C PHE A 113 -16.57 -12.00 -9.12
N GLU A 114 -15.78 -12.45 -10.10
CA GLU A 114 -16.11 -12.37 -11.52
C GLU A 114 -15.72 -13.66 -12.25
N LEU A 115 -16.52 -14.03 -13.23
CA LEU A 115 -16.28 -15.16 -14.12
C LEU A 115 -16.22 -14.67 -15.55
N LEU A 116 -15.05 -14.85 -16.19
CA LEU A 116 -14.78 -14.40 -17.54
C LEU A 116 -14.63 -15.61 -18.47
N ARG A 117 -15.40 -15.66 -19.56
CA ARG A 117 -15.19 -16.66 -20.63
C ARG A 117 -14.05 -16.22 -21.52
N LYS A 118 -13.01 -17.05 -21.66
CA LYS A 118 -11.90 -16.81 -22.58
C LYS A 118 -12.39 -17.03 -24.02
N ARG A 119 -12.22 -16.01 -24.88
CA ARG A 119 -12.57 -16.08 -26.30
C ARG A 119 -11.30 -15.96 -27.15
N PRO A 120 -11.04 -16.88 -28.08
CA PRO A 120 -9.98 -16.70 -29.06
C PRO A 120 -10.24 -15.43 -29.90
N LEU A 121 -9.22 -14.57 -30.03
CA LEU A 121 -9.24 -13.36 -30.86
C LEU A 121 -10.18 -12.22 -30.41
N TRP A 122 -10.87 -12.34 -29.25
CA TRP A 122 -11.80 -11.35 -28.73
C TRP A 122 -11.53 -11.08 -27.25
N PHE A 123 -12.01 -9.92 -26.76
CA PHE A 123 -11.96 -9.63 -25.32
C PHE A 123 -12.73 -10.68 -24.52
N PRO A 124 -12.28 -11.02 -23.30
CA PRO A 124 -12.99 -11.92 -22.42
C PRO A 124 -14.43 -11.41 -22.17
N GLU A 125 -15.38 -12.32 -22.17
CA GLU A 125 -16.76 -12.00 -21.87
C GLU A 125 -17.06 -12.25 -20.40
N LYS A 126 -17.58 -11.24 -19.70
CA LYS A 126 -18.03 -11.42 -18.31
C LYS A 126 -19.36 -12.19 -18.31
N VAL A 127 -19.31 -13.41 -17.79
CA VAL A 127 -20.45 -14.32 -17.73
C VAL A 127 -21.21 -14.18 -16.41
N ALA A 128 -20.46 -14.05 -15.31
CA ALA A 128 -21.06 -13.85 -14.00
C ALA A 128 -20.25 -12.83 -13.19
N GLN A 129 -20.97 -12.16 -12.31
CA GLN A 129 -20.39 -11.26 -11.31
C GLN A 129 -21.23 -11.34 -10.03
N TRP A 130 -20.54 -11.45 -8.91
CA TRP A 130 -21.19 -11.46 -7.61
C TRP A 130 -20.39 -10.60 -6.64
N SER A 131 -21.07 -9.98 -5.68
CA SER A 131 -20.43 -9.27 -4.60
C SER A 131 -21.29 -9.29 -3.35
N ILE A 132 -20.64 -9.28 -2.20
CA ILE A 132 -21.28 -9.14 -0.90
C ILE A 132 -20.54 -8.10 -0.07
N THR A 133 -21.31 -7.26 0.63
CA THR A 133 -20.76 -6.27 1.54
C THR A 133 -21.08 -6.65 2.97
N TYR A 134 -20.05 -6.75 3.79
CA TYR A 134 -20.15 -6.94 5.23
C TYR A 134 -19.86 -5.62 5.94
N ARG A 135 -20.79 -5.21 6.80
CA ARG A 135 -20.60 -4.10 7.73
C ARG A 135 -20.18 -4.65 9.08
N VAL A 136 -19.00 -4.28 9.54
CA VAL A 136 -18.47 -4.62 10.85
C VAL A 136 -18.62 -3.42 11.78
N SER A 137 -19.12 -3.63 12.98
CA SER A 137 -19.24 -2.61 14.01
C SER A 137 -18.94 -3.19 15.38
N TYR A 138 -18.46 -2.35 16.29
CA TYR A 138 -18.21 -2.71 17.68
C TYR A 138 -19.10 -1.89 18.60
N SER A 139 -19.66 -2.55 19.61
CA SER A 139 -20.46 -1.92 20.67
C SER A 139 -19.64 -1.91 21.95
N SER A 140 -19.23 -0.74 22.40
CA SER A 140 -18.50 -0.56 23.66
C SER A 140 -19.37 -0.91 24.90
N LEU A 141 -20.70 -0.78 24.78
CA LEU A 141 -21.63 -1.10 25.84
C LEU A 141 -21.72 -2.61 26.11
N THR A 142 -21.85 -3.40 25.04
CA THR A 142 -21.95 -4.87 25.15
C THR A 142 -20.59 -5.56 24.98
N ARG A 143 -19.54 -4.83 24.56
CA ARG A 143 -18.21 -5.34 24.22
C ARG A 143 -18.25 -6.43 23.15
N GLN A 144 -19.16 -6.29 22.20
CA GLN A 144 -19.37 -7.27 21.13
C GLN A 144 -19.19 -6.64 19.76
N TYR A 145 -18.73 -7.46 18.84
CA TYR A 145 -18.66 -7.15 17.42
C TYR A 145 -19.93 -7.64 16.74
N ARG A 146 -20.40 -6.87 15.76
CA ARG A 146 -21.52 -7.26 14.90
C ARG A 146 -21.09 -7.19 13.45
N VAL A 147 -21.25 -8.29 12.74
CA VAL A 147 -21.11 -8.36 11.27
C VAL A 147 -22.50 -8.46 10.66
N SER A 148 -22.79 -7.61 9.69
CA SER A 148 -24.09 -7.62 9.01
C SER A 148 -23.93 -7.47 7.51
N SER A 149 -24.81 -8.15 6.75
CA SER A 149 -24.95 -8.02 5.30
C SER A 149 -26.43 -7.91 4.98
N GLY A 150 -26.86 -6.73 4.50
CA GLY A 150 -28.28 -6.43 4.37
C GLY A 150 -29.03 -6.54 5.72
N PRO A 151 -30.17 -7.26 5.75
CA PRO A 151 -30.97 -7.44 6.99
C PRO A 151 -30.37 -8.48 7.94
N LEU A 152 -29.46 -9.32 7.46
CA LEU A 152 -28.84 -10.39 8.25
C LEU A 152 -27.70 -9.83 9.08
N GLY A 153 -27.58 -10.28 10.34
CA GLY A 153 -26.48 -9.88 11.21
C GLY A 153 -26.17 -10.97 12.23
N GLN A 154 -24.88 -11.09 12.52
CA GLN A 154 -24.34 -12.02 13.50
C GLN A 154 -23.46 -11.26 14.49
N THR A 155 -23.49 -11.68 15.76
CA THR A 155 -22.71 -11.09 16.83
C THR A 155 -21.57 -12.02 17.22
N PHE A 156 -20.40 -11.45 17.51
CA PHE A 156 -19.18 -12.15 17.88
C PHE A 156 -18.62 -11.54 19.17
N GLU A 157 -17.97 -12.35 19.98
CA GLU A 157 -17.36 -11.94 21.25
C GLU A 157 -15.93 -11.43 21.05
N SER A 158 -15.25 -11.88 19.98
CA SER A 158 -13.86 -11.49 19.69
C SER A 158 -13.66 -10.98 18.27
N LEU A 159 -12.65 -10.13 18.10
CA LEU A 159 -12.22 -9.68 16.79
C LEU A 159 -11.68 -10.86 15.95
N ALA A 160 -11.01 -11.81 16.59
CA ALA A 160 -10.47 -12.99 15.90
C ALA A 160 -11.59 -13.84 15.26
N ASP A 161 -12.76 -13.92 15.89
CA ASP A 161 -13.90 -14.63 15.30
C ASP A 161 -14.50 -13.87 14.12
N VAL A 162 -14.53 -12.53 14.18
CA VAL A 162 -14.92 -11.68 13.05
C VAL A 162 -13.96 -11.87 11.88
N GLN A 163 -12.66 -11.84 12.14
CA GLN A 163 -11.63 -12.02 11.11
C GLN A 163 -11.74 -13.40 10.46
N ARG A 164 -11.95 -14.45 11.26
CA ARG A 164 -12.18 -15.80 10.75
C ARG A 164 -13.44 -15.89 9.90
N PHE A 165 -14.53 -15.24 10.32
CA PHE A 165 -15.80 -15.22 9.58
C PHE A 165 -15.64 -14.50 8.23
N LEU A 166 -15.00 -13.35 8.20
CA LEU A 166 -14.77 -12.58 6.96
C LEU A 166 -13.80 -13.32 6.02
N GLY A 167 -12.78 -13.99 6.59
CA GLY A 167 -11.80 -14.75 5.82
C GLY A 167 -12.34 -16.00 5.12
N HIS A 168 -13.63 -16.35 5.25
CA HIS A 168 -14.16 -17.58 4.68
C HIS A 168 -15.42 -17.35 3.85
N VAL A 169 -15.39 -17.83 2.60
CA VAL A 169 -16.55 -17.96 1.72
C VAL A 169 -16.76 -19.45 1.48
N SER A 170 -17.90 -19.98 1.91
CA SER A 170 -18.23 -21.40 1.80
C SER A 170 -19.43 -21.60 0.89
N SER A 171 -19.27 -22.46 -0.15
CA SER A 171 -20.33 -22.91 -1.09
C SER A 171 -21.29 -21.80 -1.50
N ARG A 172 -20.73 -20.67 -1.96
CA ARG A 172 -21.53 -19.52 -2.34
C ARG A 172 -21.97 -19.63 -3.80
N PRO A 173 -23.27 -19.71 -4.10
CA PRO A 173 -23.75 -19.68 -5.49
C PRO A 173 -23.35 -18.36 -6.17
N VAL A 174 -22.65 -18.46 -7.31
CA VAL A 174 -22.11 -17.31 -8.05
C VAL A 174 -22.59 -17.26 -9.49
N ALA A 175 -23.04 -18.38 -10.05
CA ALA A 175 -23.64 -18.47 -11.38
C ALA A 175 -24.52 -19.72 -11.48
N ARG A 176 -25.45 -19.75 -12.46
CA ARG A 176 -26.16 -20.97 -12.82
C ARG A 176 -25.31 -21.78 -13.80
N ILE A 177 -25.31 -23.10 -13.64
CA ILE A 177 -24.57 -24.00 -14.53
C ILE A 177 -25.11 -23.91 -15.98
N ASP A 178 -26.41 -23.71 -16.13
CA ASP A 178 -27.06 -23.59 -17.44
C ASP A 178 -26.63 -22.37 -18.25
N ASP A 179 -26.13 -21.32 -17.57
CA ASP A 179 -25.58 -20.14 -18.23
C ASP A 179 -24.16 -20.36 -18.78
N LEU A 180 -23.55 -21.52 -18.46
CA LEU A 180 -22.20 -21.85 -18.85
C LEU A 180 -22.16 -22.80 -20.05
N VAL A 181 -21.26 -22.54 -20.99
CA VAL A 181 -21.06 -23.38 -22.17
C VAL A 181 -20.18 -24.58 -21.86
N LYS A 182 -20.65 -25.80 -22.12
CA LYS A 182 -19.87 -27.04 -21.93
C LYS A 182 -18.57 -27.01 -22.74
N GLY A 183 -17.47 -27.42 -22.11
CA GLY A 183 -16.13 -27.43 -22.71
C GLY A 183 -15.49 -26.07 -22.90
N ALA A 184 -16.15 -24.98 -22.50
CA ALA A 184 -15.54 -23.65 -22.53
C ALA A 184 -14.58 -23.43 -21.34
N ARG A 185 -13.54 -22.64 -21.60
CA ARG A 185 -12.58 -22.21 -20.57
C ARG A 185 -12.98 -20.87 -19.98
N TYR A 186 -12.96 -20.80 -18.70
CA TYR A 186 -13.27 -19.62 -17.91
C TYR A 186 -12.07 -19.21 -17.06
N GLU A 187 -11.97 -17.93 -16.77
CA GLU A 187 -11.08 -17.38 -15.76
C GLU A 187 -11.95 -16.79 -14.64
N ALA A 188 -11.87 -17.39 -13.48
CA ALA A 188 -12.50 -16.90 -12.28
C ALA A 188 -11.57 -15.96 -11.56
N GLY A 189 -12.12 -14.92 -10.96
CA GLY A 189 -11.39 -13.98 -10.10
C GLY A 189 -12.15 -13.74 -8.82
N VAL A 190 -11.43 -13.69 -7.69
CA VAL A 190 -11.98 -13.32 -6.39
C VAL A 190 -11.06 -12.33 -5.70
N ARG A 191 -11.62 -11.38 -4.97
CA ARG A 191 -10.88 -10.48 -4.09
C ARG A 191 -11.73 -10.02 -2.92
N GLU A 192 -11.05 -9.57 -1.88
CA GLU A 192 -11.65 -8.91 -0.74
C GLU A 192 -10.99 -7.55 -0.50
N ARG A 193 -11.76 -6.54 -0.11
CA ARG A 193 -11.24 -5.20 0.16
C ARG A 193 -12.11 -4.42 1.15
N LEU A 194 -11.46 -3.50 1.85
CA LEU A 194 -12.15 -2.44 2.59
C LEU A 194 -12.77 -1.45 1.60
N ASP A 195 -14.07 -1.16 1.75
CA ASP A 195 -14.72 -0.09 0.98
C ASP A 195 -14.61 1.25 1.70
N VAL A 196 -13.54 1.95 1.39
CA VAL A 196 -13.23 3.27 1.95
C VAL A 196 -14.35 4.29 1.67
N ASN A 197 -15.10 4.14 0.58
CA ASN A 197 -16.16 5.08 0.20
C ASN A 197 -17.36 5.04 1.15
N GLN A 198 -17.53 3.94 1.89
CA GLN A 198 -18.60 3.79 2.88
C GLN A 198 -18.20 4.29 4.28
N LEU A 199 -16.96 4.67 4.49
CA LEU A 199 -16.54 5.30 5.74
C LEU A 199 -17.15 6.70 5.90
N PRO A 200 -17.35 7.20 7.14
CA PRO A 200 -17.70 8.59 7.35
C PRO A 200 -16.68 9.54 6.72
N LYS A 201 -17.13 10.64 6.12
CA LYS A 201 -16.30 11.54 5.29
C LYS A 201 -14.95 11.95 5.89
N PRO A 202 -14.83 12.29 7.19
CA PRO A 202 -13.52 12.62 7.76
C PRO A 202 -12.48 11.49 7.64
N PHE A 203 -12.95 10.23 7.70
CA PHE A 203 -12.09 9.05 7.61
C PHE A 203 -11.73 8.68 6.18
N GLN A 204 -12.59 9.01 5.20
CA GLN A 204 -12.26 8.81 3.78
C GLN A 204 -11.01 9.58 3.37
N ILE A 205 -10.84 10.81 3.84
CA ILE A 205 -9.66 11.64 3.55
C ILE A 205 -8.40 11.00 4.15
N ASN A 206 -8.48 10.56 5.40
CA ASN A 206 -7.36 9.87 6.05
C ASN A 206 -7.02 8.55 5.37
N ALA A 207 -8.03 7.81 4.95
CA ALA A 207 -7.88 6.53 4.27
C ALA A 207 -7.19 6.66 2.90
N LEU A 208 -7.43 7.76 2.18
CA LEU A 208 -6.74 8.05 0.92
C LEU A 208 -5.25 8.41 1.13
N ALA A 209 -4.93 8.98 2.30
CA ALA A 209 -3.58 9.44 2.64
C ALA A 209 -2.71 8.38 3.32
N SER A 210 -3.31 7.34 3.94
CA SER A 210 -2.61 6.33 4.73
C SER A 210 -2.86 4.93 4.19
N ARG A 211 -1.77 4.15 4.00
CA ARG A 211 -1.84 2.76 3.57
C ARG A 211 -2.52 1.84 4.60
N GLU A 212 -2.45 2.18 5.87
CA GLU A 212 -3.09 1.42 6.96
C GLU A 212 -4.62 1.30 6.82
N TRP A 213 -5.22 2.17 5.97
CA TRP A 213 -6.64 2.15 5.63
C TRP A 213 -6.94 1.50 4.27
N GLN A 214 -5.90 1.02 3.56
CA GLN A 214 -6.04 0.43 2.21
C GLN A 214 -5.92 -1.10 2.27
N LEU A 215 -6.69 -1.73 3.16
CA LEU A 215 -6.71 -3.17 3.31
C LEU A 215 -7.45 -3.81 2.12
N SER A 216 -6.73 -4.54 1.27
CA SER A 216 -7.30 -5.21 0.09
C SER A 216 -6.44 -6.37 -0.37
N SER A 217 -7.06 -7.40 -0.96
CA SER A 217 -6.34 -8.37 -1.79
C SER A 217 -6.20 -7.86 -3.22
N ASP A 218 -5.20 -8.37 -3.93
CA ASP A 218 -5.21 -8.38 -5.38
C ASP A 218 -6.27 -9.37 -5.90
N TRP A 219 -6.64 -9.27 -7.18
CA TRP A 219 -7.48 -10.27 -7.81
C TRP A 219 -6.74 -11.61 -7.86
N HIS A 220 -7.22 -12.61 -7.11
CA HIS A 220 -6.77 -13.98 -7.24
C HIS A 220 -7.50 -14.65 -8.41
N ARG A 221 -6.76 -14.93 -9.49
CA ARG A 221 -7.32 -15.49 -10.73
C ARG A 221 -6.95 -16.96 -10.86
N PHE A 222 -7.92 -17.76 -11.25
CA PHE A 222 -7.75 -19.20 -11.48
C PHE A 222 -8.61 -19.69 -12.64
N GLU A 223 -8.22 -20.79 -13.26
CA GLU A 223 -8.94 -21.33 -14.40
C GLU A 223 -10.01 -22.32 -13.95
N PHE A 224 -11.13 -22.30 -14.65
CA PHE A 224 -12.23 -23.23 -14.52
C PHE A 224 -12.64 -23.70 -15.92
N THR A 225 -12.94 -25.00 -16.08
CA THR A 225 -13.45 -25.59 -17.33
C THR A 225 -14.71 -26.35 -16.97
N ARG A 226 -15.81 -26.01 -17.65
CA ARG A 226 -17.07 -26.72 -17.51
C ARG A 226 -17.08 -27.96 -18.35
#